data_217626f064a850c9da81157170feda18
#
_entry.id   217626f064a850c9da81157170feda18
#
_cell.length_a   1.000
_cell.length_b   1.000
_cell.length_c   1.000
_cell.angle_alpha   90.00
_cell.angle_beta   90.00
_cell.angle_gamma   90.00
#
_symmetry.space_group_name_H-M   'P 1'
#
loop_
_entity.id
_entity.type
_entity.pdbx_description
1 polymer ?
#
loop_
_entity_poly.entity_id
_entity_poly.type
_entity_poly.pdbx_seq_one_letter_code
_entity_poly.pdbx_strand_id
1 'polypeptide(L)'
;ISDSSYNIDEDYMMRPWDIIKELESDNSRLKKEAIIRRESDAENIEFFNGVGMALDGFRTFGIQKVPTSKADGKGLSWERFAYVVNKLEKRELTGNDMRNTVDHMCENATMDQWNNWYRRILIKDLRCGVTHKTINKHSTIKVPVFECMLADDSKKHEKKMVGEVIVEPKLDGVRVITICD
;
A
#
# COMPACT_ATOMS: atom_id res chain seq x y z
N ILE A 1 -40.35 17.46 -15.97
CA ILE A 1 -39.96 16.55 -14.89
C ILE A 1 -38.42 16.49 -15.01
N SER A 2 -37.78 17.31 -14.19
CA SER A 2 -36.32 17.46 -14.16
C SER A 2 -35.71 16.31 -13.39
N ASP A 3 -34.95 15.52 -14.06
CA ASP A 3 -34.07 14.50 -13.45
C ASP A 3 -32.88 15.23 -12.83
N SER A 4 -32.95 15.47 -11.55
CA SER A 4 -31.87 16.02 -10.77
C SER A 4 -31.02 14.85 -10.32
N SER A 5 -30.05 14.46 -11.16
CA SER A 5 -28.96 13.62 -10.77
C SER A 5 -28.18 14.33 -9.67
N TYR A 6 -28.28 13.82 -8.44
CA TYR A 6 -27.46 14.21 -7.31
C TYR A 6 -25.99 13.92 -7.66
N ASN A 7 -25.25 14.94 -8.06
CA ASN A 7 -23.82 14.94 -7.93
C ASN A 7 -23.54 14.94 -6.42
N ILE A 8 -23.17 13.79 -5.88
CA ILE A 8 -22.57 13.71 -4.56
C ILE A 8 -21.24 14.44 -4.71
N ASP A 9 -21.10 15.52 -3.97
CA ASP A 9 -19.97 16.42 -3.99
C ASP A 9 -18.64 15.66 -3.88
N GLU A 10 -17.91 15.56 -4.98
CA GLU A 10 -16.48 15.13 -4.99
C GLU A 10 -15.61 16.05 -4.10
N ASP A 11 -16.14 17.19 -3.69
CA ASP A 11 -15.48 18.18 -2.81
C ASP A 11 -15.38 17.76 -1.32
N TYR A 12 -15.96 16.61 -0.91
CA TYR A 12 -16.01 16.21 0.50
C TYR A 12 -15.07 15.05 0.86
N MET A 13 -14.46 14.39 -0.09
CA MET A 13 -13.49 13.34 0.20
C MET A 13 -12.13 13.92 0.57
N MET A 14 -11.58 13.46 1.70
CA MET A 14 -10.21 13.83 2.08
C MET A 14 -9.22 13.31 1.04
N ARG A 15 -8.24 14.13 0.72
CA ARG A 15 -7.16 13.76 -0.19
C ARG A 15 -6.27 12.69 0.45
N PRO A 16 -5.81 11.68 -0.31
CA PRO A 16 -5.02 10.58 0.26
C PRO A 16 -3.79 11.02 1.07
N TRP A 17 -3.08 12.04 0.63
CA TRP A 17 -1.92 12.58 1.37
C TRP A 17 -2.29 13.25 2.68
N ASP A 18 -3.48 13.82 2.81
CA ASP A 18 -3.97 14.41 4.05
C ASP A 18 -4.42 13.31 5.03
N ILE A 19 -5.03 12.23 4.53
CA ILE A 19 -5.33 11.02 5.32
C ILE A 19 -4.05 10.42 5.89
N ILE A 20 -3.00 10.32 5.09
CA ILE A 20 -1.70 9.81 5.55
C ILE A 20 -1.13 10.69 6.67
N LYS A 21 -1.18 12.01 6.52
CA LYS A 21 -0.74 12.95 7.59
C LYS A 21 -1.55 12.77 8.87
N GLU A 22 -2.87 12.61 8.74
CA GLU A 22 -3.75 12.36 9.88
C GLU A 22 -3.38 11.04 10.59
N LEU A 23 -3.12 9.96 9.84
CA LEU A 23 -2.68 8.68 10.36
C LEU A 23 -1.31 8.74 11.05
N GLU A 24 -0.41 9.62 10.59
CA GLU A 24 0.90 9.86 11.20
C GLU A 24 0.82 10.70 12.48
N SER A 25 -0.15 11.60 12.56
CA SER A 25 -0.26 12.58 13.66
C SER A 25 -0.50 11.94 15.02
N ASP A 26 -1.02 10.71 15.05
CA ASP A 26 -1.35 10.02 16.29
C ASP A 26 -0.99 8.53 16.21
N ASN A 27 -0.26 8.04 17.22
CA ASN A 27 0.12 6.63 17.31
C ASN A 27 -0.98 5.73 17.89
N SER A 28 -2.12 6.29 18.28
CA SER A 28 -3.25 5.51 18.81
C SER A 28 -3.79 4.56 17.77
N ARG A 29 -3.75 3.27 18.07
CA ARG A 29 -4.33 2.22 17.24
C ARG A 29 -5.82 2.45 16.99
N LEU A 30 -6.58 2.82 18.01
CA LEU A 30 -8.03 3.03 17.90
C LEU A 30 -8.37 4.20 16.97
N LYS A 31 -7.58 5.28 17.01
CA LYS A 31 -7.76 6.41 16.10
C LYS A 31 -7.47 6.01 14.66
N LYS A 32 -6.38 5.27 14.42
CA LYS A 32 -6.07 4.77 13.06
C LYS A 32 -7.16 3.85 12.53
N GLU A 33 -7.69 2.95 13.35
CA GLU A 33 -8.82 2.09 13.00
C GLU A 33 -10.08 2.90 12.67
N ALA A 34 -10.35 3.97 13.42
CA ALA A 34 -11.48 4.86 13.16
C ALA A 34 -11.34 5.63 11.84
N ILE A 35 -10.14 6.14 11.53
CA ILE A 35 -9.85 6.80 10.25
C ILE A 35 -10.07 5.83 9.09
N ILE A 36 -9.55 4.60 9.17
CA ILE A 36 -9.73 3.61 8.09
C ILE A 36 -11.21 3.27 7.88
N ARG A 37 -12.00 3.15 8.96
CA ARG A 37 -13.46 2.93 8.83
C ARG A 37 -14.14 4.12 8.16
N ARG A 38 -13.83 5.35 8.60
CA ARG A 38 -14.37 6.57 8.00
C ARG A 38 -14.13 6.61 6.49
N GLU A 39 -12.90 6.36 6.05
CA GLU A 39 -12.57 6.36 4.62
C GLU A 39 -13.23 5.19 3.87
N SER A 40 -13.40 4.04 4.53
CA SER A 40 -14.12 2.90 3.97
C SER A 40 -15.61 3.18 3.79
N ASP A 41 -16.24 3.84 4.78
CA ASP A 41 -17.65 4.23 4.73
C ASP A 41 -17.90 5.34 3.70
N ALA A 42 -16.90 6.20 3.48
CA ALA A 42 -16.91 7.24 2.44
C ALA A 42 -16.57 6.70 1.02
N GLU A 43 -16.30 5.41 0.88
CA GLU A 43 -15.91 4.77 -0.38
C GLU A 43 -14.73 5.48 -1.07
N ASN A 44 -13.71 5.90 -0.30
CA ASN A 44 -12.52 6.58 -0.83
C ASN A 44 -11.65 5.63 -1.67
N ILE A 45 -12.09 5.39 -2.91
CA ILE A 45 -11.50 4.40 -3.83
C ILE A 45 -10.05 4.72 -4.15
N GLU A 46 -9.70 5.99 -4.37
CA GLU A 46 -8.33 6.40 -4.66
C GLU A 46 -7.38 6.02 -3.52
N PHE A 47 -7.78 6.33 -2.28
CA PHE A 47 -7.00 5.99 -1.11
C PHE A 47 -6.78 4.48 -0.99
N PHE A 48 -7.83 3.68 -1.07
CA PHE A 48 -7.70 2.22 -0.93
C PHE A 48 -6.98 1.54 -2.09
N ASN A 49 -7.11 2.05 -3.31
CA ASN A 49 -6.32 1.58 -4.45
C ASN A 49 -4.82 1.80 -4.21
N GLY A 50 -4.43 2.99 -3.74
CA GLY A 50 -3.04 3.27 -3.41
C GLY A 50 -2.52 2.48 -2.21
N VAL A 51 -3.35 2.28 -1.18
CA VAL A 51 -3.04 1.37 -0.06
C VAL A 51 -2.81 -0.06 -0.55
N GLY A 52 -3.66 -0.56 -1.45
CA GLY A 52 -3.49 -1.85 -2.09
C GLY A 52 -2.18 -1.94 -2.85
N MET A 53 -1.86 -0.95 -3.69
CA MET A 53 -0.58 -0.89 -4.40
C MET A 53 0.62 -0.93 -3.44
N ALA A 54 0.55 -0.23 -2.31
CA ALA A 54 1.64 -0.15 -1.34
C ALA A 54 1.81 -1.43 -0.52
N LEU A 55 0.71 -2.03 -0.04
CA LEU A 55 0.72 -3.11 0.95
C LEU A 55 0.59 -4.52 0.36
N ASP A 56 0.16 -4.65 -0.90
CA ASP A 56 0.09 -5.94 -1.59
C ASP A 56 1.50 -6.45 -1.89
N GLY A 57 1.91 -7.53 -1.22
CA GLY A 57 3.24 -8.13 -1.37
C GLY A 57 3.49 -8.74 -2.76
N PHE A 58 2.44 -9.05 -3.51
CA PHE A 58 2.57 -9.63 -4.87
C PHE A 58 2.85 -8.55 -5.93
N ARG A 59 2.55 -7.28 -5.65
CA ARG A 59 2.81 -6.17 -6.57
C ARG A 59 4.23 -5.66 -6.38
N THR A 60 5.01 -5.58 -7.45
CA THR A 60 6.39 -5.08 -7.42
C THR A 60 6.63 -4.10 -8.57
N PHE A 61 7.32 -2.99 -8.29
CA PHE A 61 7.54 -1.92 -9.27
C PHE A 61 8.96 -1.91 -9.86
N GLY A 62 9.89 -2.66 -9.28
CA GLY A 62 11.28 -2.73 -9.75
C GLY A 62 12.09 -1.45 -9.55
N ILE A 63 11.64 -0.56 -8.68
CA ILE A 63 12.31 0.71 -8.37
C ILE A 63 13.15 0.53 -7.12
N GLN A 64 14.44 0.87 -7.19
CA GLN A 64 15.33 0.82 -6.03
C GLN A 64 15.39 2.15 -5.27
N LYS A 65 15.34 3.27 -6.00
CA LYS A 65 15.42 4.62 -5.42
C LYS A 65 14.29 5.48 -5.99
N VAL A 66 13.54 6.09 -5.10
CA VAL A 66 12.48 7.03 -5.43
C VAL A 66 12.86 8.39 -4.85
N PRO A 67 12.96 9.47 -5.68
CA PRO A 67 13.36 10.78 -5.22
C PRO A 67 12.35 11.37 -4.24
N THR A 68 12.79 12.33 -3.43
CA THR A 68 11.94 13.23 -2.65
C THR A 68 11.71 14.51 -3.42
N SER A 69 10.49 15.03 -3.43
CA SER A 69 10.21 16.35 -3.98
C SER A 69 10.67 17.45 -3.02
N LYS A 70 11.29 18.50 -3.56
CA LYS A 70 11.76 19.69 -2.82
C LYS A 70 11.03 20.96 -3.27
N ALA A 71 10.15 20.87 -4.24
CA ALA A 71 9.39 21.98 -4.78
C ALA A 71 8.01 21.52 -5.25
N ASP A 72 7.04 22.43 -5.24
CA ASP A 72 5.71 22.15 -5.76
C ASP A 72 5.69 22.18 -7.28
N GLY A 73 5.17 21.11 -7.88
CA GLY A 73 4.76 21.08 -9.27
C GLY A 73 3.31 21.56 -9.45
N LYS A 74 2.80 21.38 -10.66
CA LYS A 74 1.42 21.77 -11.02
C LYS A 74 0.35 20.83 -10.46
N GLY A 75 0.74 19.69 -9.95
CA GLY A 75 -0.11 18.60 -9.54
C GLY A 75 -0.04 17.41 -10.51
N LEU A 76 -0.12 16.21 -9.95
CA LEU A 76 -0.15 14.95 -10.70
C LEU A 76 -1.47 14.24 -10.41
N SER A 77 -2.22 13.92 -11.47
CA SER A 77 -3.47 13.18 -11.29
C SER A 77 -3.23 11.72 -10.92
N TRP A 78 -4.18 11.15 -10.20
CA TRP A 78 -4.16 9.74 -9.81
C TRP A 78 -4.12 8.81 -11.02
N GLU A 79 -4.91 9.09 -12.06
CA GLU A 79 -5.00 8.27 -13.27
C GLU A 79 -3.66 8.16 -13.97
N ARG A 80 -2.94 9.29 -14.08
CA ARG A 80 -1.60 9.31 -14.69
C ARG A 80 -0.59 8.54 -13.84
N PHE A 81 -0.64 8.70 -12.53
CA PHE A 81 0.20 7.94 -11.61
C PHE A 81 -0.08 6.43 -11.72
N ALA A 82 -1.35 6.02 -11.60
CA ALA A 82 -1.77 4.63 -11.67
C ALA A 82 -1.41 3.98 -13.02
N TYR A 83 -1.52 4.73 -14.13
CA TYR A 83 -1.10 4.26 -15.44
C TYR A 83 0.40 3.93 -15.49
N VAL A 84 1.25 4.80 -14.94
CA VAL A 84 2.69 4.56 -14.88
C VAL A 84 3.01 3.37 -13.97
N VAL A 85 2.37 3.28 -12.80
CA VAL A 85 2.54 2.14 -11.89
C VAL A 85 2.20 0.82 -12.57
N ASN A 86 1.13 0.76 -13.35
CA ASN A 86 0.76 -0.44 -14.11
C ASN A 86 1.87 -0.86 -15.10
N LYS A 87 2.48 0.11 -15.80
CA LYS A 87 3.62 -0.17 -16.68
C LYS A 87 4.85 -0.68 -15.93
N LEU A 88 5.11 -0.15 -14.74
CA LEU A 88 6.20 -0.61 -13.87
C LEU A 88 5.98 -2.06 -13.43
N GLU A 89 4.77 -2.42 -13.03
CA GLU A 89 4.41 -3.80 -12.65
C GLU A 89 4.60 -4.79 -13.80
N LYS A 90 4.16 -4.42 -15.00
CA LYS A 90 4.29 -5.25 -16.20
C LYS A 90 5.71 -5.28 -16.77
N ARG A 91 6.65 -4.54 -16.15
CA ARG A 91 8.02 -4.38 -16.67
C ARG A 91 8.10 -3.78 -18.07
N GLU A 92 7.08 -3.06 -18.50
CA GLU A 92 7.07 -2.30 -19.75
C GLU A 92 7.93 -1.04 -19.66
N LEU A 93 8.21 -0.58 -18.42
CA LEU A 93 9.03 0.59 -18.12
C LEU A 93 10.15 0.18 -17.18
N THR A 94 11.40 0.23 -17.65
CA THR A 94 12.59 -0.23 -16.92
C THR A 94 13.80 0.70 -17.14
N GLY A 95 14.87 0.48 -16.38
CA GLY A 95 16.14 1.17 -16.59
C GLY A 95 16.09 2.68 -16.47
N ASN A 96 16.66 3.37 -17.43
CA ASN A 96 16.73 4.84 -17.46
C ASN A 96 15.36 5.48 -17.76
N ASP A 97 14.56 4.85 -18.62
CA ASP A 97 13.22 5.36 -18.94
C ASP A 97 12.31 5.35 -17.70
N MET A 98 12.43 4.31 -16.88
CA MET A 98 11.76 4.25 -15.57
C MET A 98 12.21 5.40 -14.67
N ARG A 99 13.53 5.63 -14.53
CA ARG A 99 14.07 6.70 -13.70
C ARG A 99 13.57 8.08 -14.17
N ASN A 100 13.74 8.35 -15.46
CA ASN A 100 13.30 9.62 -16.06
C ASN A 100 11.80 9.85 -15.87
N THR A 101 10.99 8.80 -16.01
CA THR A 101 9.54 8.90 -15.82
C THR A 101 9.19 9.18 -14.35
N VAL A 102 9.86 8.51 -13.41
CA VAL A 102 9.65 8.72 -11.96
C VAL A 102 10.09 10.12 -11.55
N ASP A 103 11.24 10.59 -12.05
CA ASP A 103 11.73 11.96 -11.80
C ASP A 103 10.75 12.99 -12.34
N HIS A 104 10.25 12.80 -13.56
CA HIS A 104 9.25 13.68 -14.16
C HIS A 104 7.92 13.71 -13.39
N MET A 105 7.45 12.55 -12.88
CA MET A 105 6.27 12.53 -12.00
C MET A 105 6.53 13.30 -10.70
N CYS A 106 7.73 13.16 -10.12
CA CYS A 106 8.14 13.89 -8.91
C CYS A 106 8.12 15.41 -9.13
N GLU A 107 8.61 15.88 -10.27
CA GLU A 107 8.63 17.30 -10.64
C GLU A 107 7.23 17.87 -10.90
N ASN A 108 6.31 17.06 -11.42
CA ASN A 108 4.95 17.50 -11.73
C ASN A 108 4.02 17.48 -10.52
N ALA A 109 4.20 16.56 -9.58
CA ALA A 109 3.38 16.48 -8.39
C ALA A 109 3.63 17.66 -7.43
N THR A 110 2.65 18.00 -6.61
CA THR A 110 2.94 18.86 -5.46
C THR A 110 3.79 18.10 -4.43
N MET A 111 4.50 18.84 -3.57
CA MET A 111 5.32 18.21 -2.52
C MET A 111 4.50 17.28 -1.64
N ASP A 112 3.28 17.67 -1.29
CA ASP A 112 2.38 16.87 -0.48
C ASP A 112 1.94 15.60 -1.19
N GLN A 113 1.48 15.72 -2.45
CA GLN A 113 1.11 14.56 -3.26
C GLN A 113 2.26 13.57 -3.37
N TRP A 114 3.46 14.07 -3.68
CA TRP A 114 4.60 13.20 -3.90
C TRP A 114 5.11 12.57 -2.62
N ASN A 115 5.53 13.38 -1.65
CA ASN A 115 6.22 12.90 -0.46
C ASN A 115 5.31 12.13 0.49
N ASN A 116 4.03 12.49 0.58
CA ASN A 116 3.09 11.88 1.52
C ASN A 116 2.19 10.81 0.89
N TRP A 117 2.20 10.65 -0.45
CA TRP A 117 1.36 9.67 -1.10
C TRP A 117 2.09 8.88 -2.18
N TYR A 118 2.33 9.43 -3.35
CA TYR A 118 2.84 8.69 -4.50
C TYR A 118 4.19 8.02 -4.26
N ARG A 119 5.11 8.73 -3.64
CA ARG A 119 6.41 8.18 -3.25
C ARG A 119 6.27 6.99 -2.30
N ARG A 120 5.36 7.07 -1.32
CA ARG A 120 5.14 6.02 -0.33
C ARG A 120 4.55 4.75 -0.96
N ILE A 121 3.73 4.90 -1.98
CA ILE A 121 3.26 3.76 -2.78
C ILE A 121 4.44 3.10 -3.50
N LEU A 122 5.26 3.90 -4.19
CA LEU A 122 6.39 3.38 -4.97
C LEU A 122 7.47 2.70 -4.12
N ILE A 123 7.72 3.18 -2.90
CA ILE A 123 8.65 2.51 -1.96
C ILE A 123 8.00 1.37 -1.19
N LYS A 124 6.70 1.13 -1.39
CA LYS A 124 5.91 0.08 -0.73
C LYS A 124 5.88 0.22 0.80
N ASP A 125 5.89 1.45 1.28
CA ASP A 125 5.86 1.77 2.71
C ASP A 125 5.11 3.09 2.94
N LEU A 126 3.89 2.98 3.49
CA LEU A 126 3.04 4.14 3.76
C LEU A 126 3.55 4.99 4.94
N ARG A 127 4.43 4.46 5.78
CA ARG A 127 5.05 5.14 6.95
C ARG A 127 4.07 5.76 7.94
N CYS A 128 2.85 5.27 7.97
CA CYS A 128 1.79 5.78 8.85
C CYS A 128 1.37 4.79 9.93
N GLY A 129 2.13 3.69 10.09
CA GLY A 129 1.86 2.66 11.12
C GLY A 129 0.60 1.83 10.87
N VAL A 130 0.05 1.87 9.65
CA VAL A 130 -1.07 1.02 9.21
C VAL A 130 -0.54 -0.15 8.40
N THR A 131 -1.02 -1.35 8.71
CA THR A 131 -0.64 -2.58 8.03
C THR A 131 -1.83 -3.19 7.29
N HIS A 132 -1.56 -4.17 6.41
CA HIS A 132 -2.62 -4.93 5.75
C HIS A 132 -3.64 -5.53 6.74
N LYS A 133 -3.21 -5.91 7.97
CA LYS A 133 -4.11 -6.45 9.00
C LYS A 133 -5.15 -5.41 9.44
N THR A 134 -4.71 -4.17 9.64
CA THR A 134 -5.62 -3.06 10.00
C THR A 134 -6.60 -2.77 8.87
N ILE A 135 -6.11 -2.68 7.63
CA ILE A 135 -6.96 -2.47 6.45
C ILE A 135 -7.98 -3.59 6.31
N ASN A 136 -7.52 -4.85 6.31
CA ASN A 136 -8.39 -6.01 6.10
C ASN A 136 -9.44 -6.19 7.20
N LYS A 137 -9.18 -5.68 8.40
CA LYS A 137 -10.13 -5.76 9.51
C LYS A 137 -11.19 -4.66 9.45
N HIS A 138 -10.85 -3.46 9.00
CA HIS A 138 -11.67 -2.26 9.16
C HIS A 138 -12.13 -1.64 7.84
N SER A 139 -11.84 -2.25 6.70
CA SER A 139 -12.25 -1.82 5.36
C SER A 139 -12.97 -2.93 4.62
N THR A 140 -13.87 -2.55 3.71
CA THR A 140 -14.51 -3.46 2.76
C THR A 140 -13.53 -3.93 1.68
N ILE A 141 -12.56 -3.09 1.33
CA ILE A 141 -11.50 -3.41 0.36
C ILE A 141 -10.40 -4.19 1.07
N LYS A 142 -10.04 -5.35 0.50
CA LYS A 142 -9.05 -6.26 1.10
C LYS A 142 -7.74 -6.22 0.34
N VAL A 143 -6.64 -6.16 1.09
CA VAL A 143 -5.29 -6.33 0.56
C VAL A 143 -4.96 -7.82 0.57
N PRO A 144 -4.57 -8.42 -0.57
CA PRO A 144 -4.16 -9.81 -0.61
C PRO A 144 -2.96 -10.08 0.31
N VAL A 145 -3.02 -11.19 1.03
CA VAL A 145 -1.94 -11.58 1.95
C VAL A 145 -1.64 -13.06 1.73
N PHE A 146 -0.36 -13.36 1.56
CA PHE A 146 0.12 -14.72 1.61
C PHE A 146 0.73 -14.97 2.99
N GLU A 147 0.04 -15.76 3.80
CA GLU A 147 0.54 -16.14 5.12
C GLU A 147 1.37 -17.41 5.01
N CYS A 148 2.67 -17.28 5.27
CA CYS A 148 3.54 -18.43 5.43
C CYS A 148 3.45 -18.94 6.85
N MET A 149 3.47 -20.26 7.00
CA MET A 149 3.64 -20.88 8.29
C MET A 149 5.02 -20.48 8.86
N LEU A 150 5.01 -19.89 10.05
CA LEU A 150 6.22 -19.56 10.79
C LEU A 150 6.55 -20.67 11.77
N ALA A 151 7.84 -20.96 11.91
CA ALA A 151 8.30 -21.82 13.02
C ALA A 151 8.10 -21.09 14.35
N ASP A 152 7.58 -21.78 15.34
CA ASP A 152 7.47 -21.31 16.72
C ASP A 152 8.18 -22.29 17.66
N ASP A 153 8.40 -21.89 18.90
CA ASP A 153 9.04 -22.73 19.92
C ASP A 153 8.17 -23.96 20.23
N SER A 154 8.76 -25.15 20.05
CA SER A 154 8.07 -26.43 20.27
C SER A 154 7.52 -26.56 21.71
N LYS A 155 8.21 -25.99 22.72
CA LYS A 155 7.77 -26.00 24.12
C LYS A 155 6.39 -25.38 24.32
N LYS A 156 6.02 -24.41 23.50
CA LYS A 156 4.69 -23.79 23.55
C LYS A 156 3.59 -24.68 22.97
N HIS A 157 3.96 -25.67 22.20
CA HIS A 157 3.04 -26.50 21.42
C HIS A 157 3.13 -27.99 21.68
N GLU A 158 3.93 -28.42 22.66
CA GLU A 158 4.11 -29.84 23.01
C GLU A 158 2.79 -30.61 23.13
N LYS A 159 1.77 -30.00 23.75
CA LYS A 159 0.45 -30.62 23.91
C LYS A 159 -0.30 -30.87 22.59
N LYS A 160 0.14 -30.23 21.53
CA LYS A 160 -0.45 -30.37 20.17
C LYS A 160 0.34 -31.34 19.29
N MET A 161 1.53 -31.72 19.71
CA MET A 161 2.39 -32.68 19.01
C MET A 161 1.99 -34.12 19.42
N VAL A 162 0.99 -34.64 18.74
CA VAL A 162 0.46 -35.99 18.98
C VAL A 162 0.68 -36.84 17.74
N GLY A 163 1.24 -38.05 17.90
CA GLY A 163 1.50 -38.99 16.82
C GLY A 163 2.92 -38.90 16.25
N GLU A 164 3.09 -39.32 15.00
CA GLU A 164 4.36 -39.24 14.30
C GLU A 164 4.69 -37.77 13.94
N VAL A 165 5.92 -37.38 14.19
CA VAL A 165 6.43 -36.02 13.87
C VAL A 165 7.68 -36.13 13.00
N ILE A 166 7.80 -35.23 12.04
CA ILE A 166 9.01 -35.08 11.22
C ILE A 166 9.92 -34.09 11.92
N VAL A 167 11.17 -34.49 12.14
CA VAL A 167 12.21 -33.65 12.73
C VAL A 167 13.22 -33.31 11.64
N GLU A 168 13.38 -32.03 11.38
CA GLU A 168 14.33 -31.50 10.37
C GLU A 168 15.26 -30.47 11.02
N PRO A 169 16.53 -30.37 10.57
CA PRO A 169 17.41 -29.31 11.02
C PRO A 169 16.88 -27.94 10.53
N LYS A 170 16.84 -26.96 11.45
CA LYS A 170 16.54 -25.59 11.06
C LYS A 170 17.73 -24.99 10.33
N LEU A 171 17.59 -24.79 9.02
CA LEU A 171 18.61 -24.12 8.21
C LEU A 171 18.44 -22.61 8.31
N ASP A 172 19.53 -21.91 8.57
CA ASP A 172 19.58 -20.47 8.50
C ASP A 172 19.74 -20.04 7.03
N GLY A 173 18.82 -19.22 6.54
CA GLY A 173 18.81 -18.78 5.15
C GLY A 173 17.64 -17.87 4.83
N VAL A 174 17.61 -17.41 3.59
CA VAL A 174 16.48 -16.65 3.05
C VAL A 174 15.39 -17.63 2.61
N ARG A 175 14.16 -17.42 3.09
CA ARG A 175 13.01 -18.19 2.61
C ARG A 175 12.64 -17.72 1.20
N VAL A 176 12.62 -18.63 0.26
CA VAL A 176 12.08 -18.40 -1.09
C VAL A 176 10.79 -19.18 -1.22
N ILE A 177 9.73 -18.51 -1.68
CA ILE A 177 8.44 -19.14 -1.97
C ILE A 177 8.17 -18.97 -3.44
N THR A 178 7.98 -20.08 -4.13
CA THR A 178 7.58 -20.10 -5.53
C THR A 178 6.13 -20.57 -5.60
N ILE A 179 5.29 -19.79 -6.27
CA ILE A 179 3.91 -20.15 -6.59
C ILE A 179 3.89 -20.46 -8.08
N CYS A 180 3.48 -21.68 -8.44
CA CYS A 180 3.27 -22.11 -9.82
C CYS A 180 1.77 -22.23 -10.04
N ASP A 181 1.26 -21.58 -11.10
CA ASP A 181 -0.13 -21.75 -11.58
C ASP A 181 -0.22 -22.94 -12.54
#